data_a66174dd6e8589f25599efa2692f2c4d
#
_entry.id   a66174dd6e8589f25599efa2692f2c4d
#
_cell.length_a   1.000
_cell.length_b   1.000
_cell.length_c   1.000
_cell.angle_alpha   90.00
_cell.angle_beta   90.00
_cell.angle_gamma   90.00
#
_symmetry.space_group_name_H-M   'P 1'
#
loop_
_entity.id
_entity.type
_entity.pdbx_description
1 polymer ?
#
loop_
_entity_poly.entity_id
_entity_poly.type
_entity_poly.pdbx_seq_one_letter_code
_entity_poly.pdbx_strand_id
1 'polypeptide(L)' 'MEKDLIEYIAKSLVDDPSAVSVNETEGERGPVLXXRVAQGDIGKVIGKYGRIAKALRTVLSASASREGKHYSLDILD' A
#
# COMPACT_ATOMS: atom_id res chain seq x y z
N MET A 1 -5.17 9.99 5.44
CA MET A 1 -4.66 10.47 4.15
C MET A 1 -3.77 9.46 3.44
N GLU A 2 -2.78 8.92 4.13
CA GLU A 2 -1.91 7.93 3.51
C GLU A 2 -2.66 6.68 3.09
N LYS A 3 -3.60 6.24 3.90
CA LYS A 3 -4.42 5.09 3.57
C LYS A 3 -5.19 5.31 2.27
N ASP A 4 -5.77 6.49 2.13
CA ASP A 4 -6.55 6.80 0.94
C ASP A 4 -5.67 6.88 -0.30
N LEU A 5 -4.46 7.38 -0.15
CA LEU A 5 -3.52 7.45 -1.25
C LEU A 5 -3.17 6.06 -1.76
N ILE A 6 -2.83 5.16 -0.85
CA ILE A 6 -2.47 3.79 -1.23
C ILE A 6 -3.67 3.10 -1.87
N GLU A 7 -4.85 3.31 -1.31
CA GLU A 7 -6.06 2.70 -1.87
C GLU A 7 -6.31 3.18 -3.29
N TYR A 8 -6.16 4.47 -3.52
CA TYR A 8 -6.36 5.03 -4.84
C TYR A 8 -5.39 4.44 -5.87
N ILE A 9 -4.12 4.36 -5.49
CA ILE A 9 -3.12 3.84 -6.40
C ILE A 9 -3.38 2.37 -6.69
N ALA A 10 -3.68 1.58 -5.66
CA ALA A 10 -3.94 0.15 -5.87
C ALA A 10 -5.14 -0.06 -6.78
N LYS A 11 -6.22 0.69 -6.55
CA LYS A 11 -7.40 0.56 -7.40
C LYS A 11 -7.12 0.91 -8.84
N SER A 12 -6.16 1.81 -9.06
CA SER A 12 -5.80 2.22 -10.42
C SER A 12 -5.00 1.15 -11.16
N LEU A 13 -4.35 0.26 -10.43
CA LEU A 13 -3.46 -0.74 -11.01
C LEU A 13 -4.13 -2.08 -11.28
N VAL A 14 -5.16 -2.43 -10.51
CA VAL A 14 -5.69 -3.79 -10.51
C VAL A 14 -6.83 -3.96 -11.50
N ASP A 15 -7.13 -5.21 -11.82
CA ASP A 15 -8.28 -5.53 -12.66
C ASP A 15 -9.58 -5.51 -11.88
N ASP A 16 -9.53 -5.78 -10.58
CA ASP A 16 -10.72 -5.85 -9.75
C ASP A 16 -10.63 -4.83 -8.61
N PRO A 17 -10.94 -3.56 -8.89
CA PRO A 17 -10.84 -2.55 -7.83
C PRO A 17 -11.79 -2.79 -6.67
N SER A 18 -12.88 -3.51 -6.88
CA SER A 18 -13.82 -3.75 -5.80
C SER A 18 -13.24 -4.64 -4.71
N ALA A 19 -12.17 -5.37 -5.03
CA ALA A 19 -11.53 -6.25 -4.06
C ALA A 19 -10.40 -5.55 -3.28
N VAL A 20 -10.14 -4.28 -3.58
CA VAL A 20 -9.07 -3.55 -2.92
C VAL A 20 -9.57 -3.02 -1.58
N SER A 21 -8.80 -3.26 -0.54
CA SER A 21 -9.05 -2.63 0.76
C SER A 21 -7.71 -2.33 1.41
N VAL A 22 -7.70 -1.29 2.20
CA VAL A 22 -6.51 -0.91 2.96
C VAL A 22 -6.94 -0.72 4.40
N ASN A 23 -6.28 -1.42 5.29
CA ASN A 23 -6.52 -1.27 6.73
C ASN A 23 -5.29 -0.71 7.39
N GLU A 24 -5.50 0.08 8.41
CA GLU A 24 -4.41 0.66 9.17
C GLU A 24 -4.43 0.08 10.57
N THR A 25 -3.29 -0.46 11.01
CA THR A 25 -3.14 -0.95 12.36
C THR A 25 -1.89 -0.33 12.97
N GLU A 26 -1.77 -0.45 14.28
CA GLU A 26 -0.59 0.07 14.97
C GLU A 26 0.47 -1.01 15.06
N GLY A 27 1.67 -0.68 14.61
CA GLY A 27 2.81 -1.54 14.76
C GLY A 27 3.78 -0.96 15.77
N GLU A 28 4.86 -1.69 16.00
CA GLU A 28 5.86 -1.24 16.97
C GLU A 28 6.55 0.04 16.55
N ARG A 29 6.71 0.23 15.26
CA ARG A 29 7.41 1.39 14.73
C ARG A 29 6.49 2.49 14.27
N GLY A 30 5.18 2.24 14.29
CA GLY A 30 4.22 3.18 13.78
C GLY A 30 3.13 2.47 13.02
N PRO A 31 2.32 3.22 12.28
CA PRO A 31 1.20 2.61 11.57
C PRO A 31 1.64 1.62 10.51
N VAL A 32 0.85 0.54 10.33
CA VAL A 32 1.05 -0.45 9.28
C VAL A 32 -0.19 -0.43 8.40
N LEU A 33 0.04 -0.29 7.11
CA LEU A 33 -1.07 -0.37 6.16
C LEU A 33 -1.05 -1.73 5.49
N UNK A 34 -2.08 -2.33 5.39
CA UNK A 34 -2.17 -3.54 4.81
C UNK A 34 -2.98 -3.39 3.63
N UNK A 35 -2.68 -3.57 2.61
CA UNK A 35 -3.28 -3.49 1.46
C UNK A 35 -3.64 -4.77 1.06
N ARG A 36 -4.83 -5.04 0.73
CA ARG A 36 -5.36 -6.33 0.24
C ARG A 36 -5.98 -6.16 -1.13
N VAL A 37 -5.68 -7.06 -2.02
CA VAL A 37 -6.24 -7.04 -3.38
C VAL A 37 -6.67 -8.45 -3.74
N ALA A 38 -7.38 -8.59 -4.88
CA ALA A 38 -7.71 -9.92 -5.39
C ALA A 38 -6.43 -10.70 -5.64
N GLN A 39 -6.49 -12.01 -5.39
CA GLN A 39 -5.31 -12.86 -5.52
C GLN A 39 -4.67 -12.74 -6.91
N GLY A 40 -5.49 -12.68 -7.95
CA GLY A 40 -4.97 -12.55 -9.30
C GLY A 40 -4.34 -11.20 -9.60
N ASP A 41 -4.50 -10.24 -8.73
CA ASP A 41 -3.96 -8.90 -8.94
C ASP A 41 -2.72 -8.61 -8.10
N ILE A 42 -2.28 -9.55 -7.28
CA ILE A 42 -1.12 -9.32 -6.41
C ILE A 42 0.08 -8.84 -7.24
N GLY A 43 0.33 -9.49 -8.35
CA GLY A 43 1.48 -9.15 -9.17
C GLY A 43 1.42 -7.73 -9.72
N LYS A 44 0.22 -7.18 -9.85
CA LYS A 44 0.07 -5.83 -10.38
C LYS A 44 0.44 -4.76 -9.39
N VAL A 45 0.38 -5.08 -8.10
CA VAL A 45 0.78 -4.10 -7.09
C VAL A 45 2.19 -4.38 -6.56
N ILE A 46 2.73 -5.56 -6.80
CA ILE A 46 4.13 -5.83 -6.49
C ILE A 46 5.02 -5.31 -7.62
N GLY A 47 4.65 -5.67 -8.85
CA GLY A 47 5.40 -5.26 -10.02
C GLY A 47 6.61 -6.14 -10.27
N LYS A 48 7.20 -5.99 -11.45
CA LYS A 48 8.35 -6.76 -11.83
C LYS A 48 9.52 -6.39 -10.92
N TYR A 49 10.13 -7.41 -10.33
CA TYR A 49 11.23 -7.24 -9.39
C TYR A 49 10.83 -6.43 -8.17
N GLY A 50 9.53 -6.37 -7.87
CA GLY A 50 9.04 -5.64 -6.72
C GLY A 50 9.07 -4.14 -6.87
N ARG A 51 9.21 -3.63 -8.09
CA ARG A 51 9.42 -2.20 -8.28
C ARG A 51 8.21 -1.35 -7.92
N ILE A 52 7.00 -1.87 -8.15
CA ILE A 52 5.81 -1.09 -7.82
C ILE A 52 5.65 -1.02 -6.31
N ALA A 53 5.82 -2.14 -5.62
CA ALA A 53 5.72 -2.14 -4.17
C ALA A 53 6.76 -1.21 -3.56
N LYS A 54 7.98 -1.23 -4.11
CA LYS A 54 9.02 -0.34 -3.62
C LYS A 54 8.66 1.13 -3.83
N ALA A 55 8.08 1.43 -4.99
CA ALA A 55 7.67 2.80 -5.28
C ALA A 55 6.56 3.25 -4.34
N LEU A 56 5.61 2.35 -4.05
CA LEU A 56 4.54 2.67 -3.11
C LEU A 56 5.11 2.98 -1.73
N ARG A 57 6.09 2.20 -1.30
CA ARG A 57 6.71 2.44 -0.01
C ARG A 57 7.47 3.76 0.02
N THR A 58 8.09 4.13 -1.10
CA THR A 58 8.79 5.41 -1.19
C THR A 58 7.81 6.57 -1.09
N VAL A 59 6.70 6.49 -1.82
CA VAL A 59 5.69 7.55 -1.78
C VAL A 59 5.13 7.68 -0.36
N LEU A 60 4.86 6.53 0.26
CA LEU A 60 4.29 6.52 1.59
C LEU A 60 5.25 7.12 2.61
N SER A 61 6.52 6.78 2.49
CA SER A 61 7.54 7.31 3.38
C SER A 61 7.66 8.83 3.24
N ALA A 62 7.65 9.33 2.02
CA ALA A 62 7.75 10.77 1.79
C ALA A 62 6.55 11.51 2.36
N SER A 63 5.35 10.94 2.17
CA SER A 63 4.12 11.55 2.66
C SER A 63 4.09 11.57 4.19
N ALA A 64 4.47 10.47 4.80
CA ALA A 64 4.35 10.32 6.25
C ALA A 64 5.42 11.09 7.00
N SER A 65 6.59 11.27 6.40
CA SER A 65 7.68 11.92 7.12
C SER A 65 7.36 13.37 7.46
N ARG A 66 6.48 13.99 6.69
CA ARG A 66 6.06 15.35 7.02
C ARG A 66 5.34 15.41 8.35
N GLU A 67 4.71 14.31 8.74
CA GLU A 67 3.95 14.25 9.98
C GLU A 67 4.74 13.61 11.10
N GLY A 68 6.00 13.27 10.84
CA GLY A 68 6.83 12.63 11.83
C GLY A 68 6.45 11.19 12.08
N LYS A 69 5.79 10.55 11.13
CA LYS A 69 5.34 9.17 11.27
C LYS A 69 6.17 8.24 10.43
N HIS A 70 6.17 6.97 10.81
CA HIS A 70 6.85 5.92 10.07
C HIS A 70 5.84 4.85 9.70
N TYR A 71 5.47 4.82 8.44
CA TYR A 71 4.48 3.86 7.94
C TYR A 71 5.16 2.65 7.33
N SER A 72 4.56 1.49 7.54
CA SER A 72 4.95 0.27 6.83
C SER A 72 3.82 -0.15 5.91
N LEU A 73 4.16 -0.85 4.84
CA LEU A 73 3.17 -1.33 3.90
C LEU A 73 3.35 -2.83 3.69
N ASP A 74 2.30 -3.58 4.00
CA ASP A 74 2.23 -5.02 3.71
C ASP A 74 1.21 -5.23 2.62
N ILE A 75 1.53 -6.08 1.66
CA ILE A 75 0.61 -6.41 0.59
C ILE A 75 0.17 -7.86 0.78
N LEU A 76 -1.15 -8.05 0.86
CA LEU A 76 -1.74 -9.33 1.21
C LEU A 76 -2.69 -9.79 0.13
N ASP A 77 -2.84 -11.10 -0.02
CA ASP A 77 -3.84 -11.65 -0.94
C ASP A 77 -5.09 -12.11 -0.20
#